data_5ee7289cb590b2c3fe515a039d729146
#
_entry.id   5ee7289cb590b2c3fe515a039d729146
#
_cell.length_a   1.000
_cell.length_b   1.000
_cell.length_c   1.000
_cell.angle_alpha   90.00
_cell.angle_beta   90.00
_cell.angle_gamma   90.00
#
_symmetry.space_group_name_H-M   'P 1'
#
loop_
_entity.id
_entity.type
_entity.pdbx_description
1 polymer ?
#
loop_
_entity_poly.entity_id
_entity_poly.type
_entity_poly.pdbx_seq_one_letter_code
_entity_poly.pdbx_strand_id
1 'polypeptide(L)'
;MEYRRGDVRDTKALQDASGHADVVVHLAFMVTGAASGEAIRSINIEGTLNAFRAAATAGARRFVCSSSVAAYGFHPDNPIGMTEDWPVRPAARLFYAQEKAELERLLRAEAAARPTGPALYLLRPSIVLGPHAMGAKALLPGALAPLTRSLVMRAGRLPVPVRVLAPALPLQLVHEEDVGRALLQCVIAAGPPGAYNIAGDGIITAADVVRELGLLPLPVPAGAAQFAASAIATAPLLPPVAQWVEAASHPAIMDTARAKKELGWAPASPHSRRCRTPCGGD
;
A
#
# COMPACT_ATOMS: atom_id res chain seq x y z
N MET A 1 24.84 10.73 -7.94
CA MET A 1 23.43 10.92 -7.52
C MET A 1 23.28 12.36 -7.10
N GLU A 2 22.36 13.11 -7.70
CA GLU A 2 22.05 14.50 -7.35
C GLU A 2 20.82 14.53 -6.47
N TYR A 3 20.85 15.32 -5.40
CA TYR A 3 19.71 15.54 -4.50
C TYR A 3 19.20 16.96 -4.70
N ARG A 4 17.87 17.08 -4.94
CA ARG A 4 17.18 18.37 -5.05
C ARG A 4 16.02 18.39 -4.04
N ARG A 5 15.95 19.43 -3.24
CA ARG A 5 14.81 19.69 -2.38
C ARG A 5 13.73 20.40 -3.19
N GLY A 6 12.49 19.92 -3.11
CA GLY A 6 11.34 20.51 -3.81
C GLY A 6 10.02 20.12 -3.18
N ASP A 7 8.95 20.78 -3.62
CA ASP A 7 7.56 20.45 -3.28
C ASP A 7 6.85 20.01 -4.57
N VAL A 8 6.07 18.93 -4.50
CA VAL A 8 5.31 18.42 -5.64
C VAL A 8 4.23 19.36 -6.16
N ARG A 9 3.89 20.40 -5.38
CA ARG A 9 2.98 21.47 -5.78
C ARG A 9 3.68 22.56 -6.61
N ASP A 10 5.01 22.62 -6.56
CA ASP A 10 5.80 23.56 -7.36
C ASP A 10 6.09 22.93 -8.74
N THR A 11 5.29 23.33 -9.72
CA THR A 11 5.39 22.83 -11.09
C THR A 11 6.72 23.16 -11.74
N LYS A 12 7.33 24.33 -11.40
CA LYS A 12 8.63 24.72 -11.94
C LYS A 12 9.74 23.83 -11.37
N ALA A 13 9.75 23.59 -10.07
CA ALA A 13 10.71 22.70 -9.43
C ALA A 13 10.62 21.28 -10.02
N LEU A 14 9.39 20.79 -10.30
CA LEU A 14 9.18 19.49 -10.94
C LEU A 14 9.70 19.45 -12.38
N GLN A 15 9.47 20.49 -13.17
CA GLN A 15 10.00 20.61 -14.53
C GLN A 15 11.53 20.61 -14.53
N ASP A 16 12.13 21.43 -13.65
CA ASP A 16 13.59 21.50 -13.51
C ASP A 16 14.20 20.15 -13.04
N ALA A 17 13.50 19.43 -12.16
CA ALA A 17 13.92 18.12 -11.69
C ALA A 17 13.73 17.00 -12.73
N SER A 18 12.72 17.10 -13.57
CA SER A 18 12.41 16.12 -14.63
C SER A 18 13.21 16.35 -15.90
N GLY A 19 13.87 17.48 -16.04
CA GLY A 19 14.69 17.82 -17.22
C GLY A 19 15.72 16.74 -17.48
N HIS A 20 15.71 16.19 -18.71
CA HIS A 20 16.58 15.09 -19.15
C HIS A 20 16.33 13.73 -18.49
N ALA A 21 15.26 13.55 -17.73
CA ALA A 21 14.92 12.26 -17.13
C ALA A 21 14.24 11.34 -18.14
N ASP A 22 14.79 10.15 -18.39
CA ASP A 22 14.13 9.12 -19.19
C ASP A 22 12.94 8.49 -18.47
N VAL A 23 13.00 8.43 -17.15
CA VAL A 23 11.99 7.80 -16.29
C VAL A 23 11.77 8.65 -15.05
N VAL A 24 10.52 8.88 -14.71
CA VAL A 24 10.13 9.49 -13.43
C VAL A 24 9.46 8.44 -12.56
N VAL A 25 9.98 8.23 -11.35
CA VAL A 25 9.38 7.37 -10.33
C VAL A 25 8.78 8.25 -9.25
N HIS A 26 7.46 8.26 -9.16
CA HIS A 26 6.72 9.09 -8.21
C HIS A 26 6.24 8.26 -7.01
N LEU A 27 6.83 8.53 -5.85
CA LEU A 27 6.53 7.86 -4.57
C LEU A 27 6.02 8.84 -3.51
N ALA A 28 6.01 10.15 -3.81
CA ALA A 28 5.56 11.16 -2.87
C ALA A 28 4.05 11.03 -2.64
N PHE A 29 3.68 10.69 -1.41
CA PHE A 29 2.29 10.55 -0.99
C PHE A 29 2.18 10.74 0.52
N MET A 30 1.27 11.59 0.99
CA MET A 30 1.04 11.83 2.39
C MET A 30 -0.05 10.88 2.92
N VAL A 31 0.33 9.94 3.76
CA VAL A 31 -0.58 8.93 4.35
C VAL A 31 -1.17 9.42 5.67
N THR A 32 -0.39 10.21 6.42
CA THR A 32 -0.75 10.74 7.75
C THR A 32 -0.16 12.13 7.91
N GLY A 33 -0.73 12.94 8.78
CA GLY A 33 -0.20 14.26 9.13
C GLY A 33 -1.23 15.12 9.85
N ALA A 34 -0.78 16.21 10.44
CA ALA A 34 -1.63 17.24 11.03
C ALA A 34 -2.17 18.25 10.00
N ALA A 35 -1.93 18.00 8.71
CA ALA A 35 -2.39 18.87 7.62
C ALA A 35 -3.90 18.73 7.40
N SER A 36 -4.54 19.77 6.90
CA SER A 36 -5.95 19.74 6.51
C SER A 36 -6.15 18.76 5.34
N GLY A 37 -7.37 18.21 5.19
CA GLY A 37 -7.70 17.33 4.07
C GLY A 37 -7.41 17.96 2.70
N GLU A 38 -7.62 19.27 2.55
CA GLU A 38 -7.30 20.01 1.34
C GLU A 38 -5.79 20.03 1.06
N ALA A 39 -4.97 20.28 2.08
CA ALA A 39 -3.51 20.28 1.94
C ALA A 39 -2.98 18.88 1.60
N ILE A 40 -3.55 17.82 2.19
CA ILE A 40 -3.22 16.43 1.86
C ILE A 40 -3.57 16.16 0.40
N ARG A 41 -4.76 16.51 -0.04
CA ARG A 41 -5.23 16.33 -1.41
C ARG A 41 -4.37 17.08 -2.43
N SER A 42 -3.98 18.33 -2.13
CA SER A 42 -3.12 19.10 -3.03
C SER A 42 -1.75 18.45 -3.22
N ILE A 43 -1.20 17.80 -2.20
CA ILE A 43 0.04 17.04 -2.32
C ILE A 43 -0.20 15.73 -3.08
N ASN A 44 -1.21 14.96 -2.69
CA ASN A 44 -1.41 13.61 -3.18
C ASN A 44 -1.95 13.57 -4.60
N ILE A 45 -2.98 14.35 -4.90
CA ILE A 45 -3.63 14.34 -6.21
C ILE A 45 -2.97 15.34 -7.16
N GLU A 46 -2.99 16.63 -6.81
CA GLU A 46 -2.49 17.68 -7.70
C GLU A 46 -0.98 17.55 -7.89
N GLY A 47 -0.23 17.30 -6.81
CA GLY A 47 1.22 17.09 -6.85
C GLY A 47 1.63 15.91 -7.74
N THR A 48 0.89 14.79 -7.70
CA THR A 48 1.17 13.65 -8.59
C THR A 48 0.85 13.97 -10.04
N LEU A 49 -0.26 14.66 -10.32
CA LEU A 49 -0.60 15.09 -11.69
C LEU A 49 0.42 16.10 -12.22
N ASN A 50 0.91 17.01 -11.38
CA ASN A 50 1.98 17.94 -11.75
C ASN A 50 3.26 17.18 -12.11
N ALA A 51 3.63 16.15 -11.31
CA ALA A 51 4.79 15.32 -11.60
C ALA A 51 4.64 14.56 -12.94
N PHE A 52 3.46 14.02 -13.22
CA PHE A 52 3.17 13.35 -14.50
C PHE A 52 3.28 14.33 -15.68
N ARG A 53 2.69 15.51 -15.56
CA ARG A 53 2.73 16.56 -16.59
C ARG A 53 4.15 17.07 -16.82
N ALA A 54 4.92 17.27 -15.75
CA ALA A 54 6.34 17.64 -15.83
C ALA A 54 7.16 16.57 -16.56
N ALA A 55 6.96 15.29 -16.23
CA ALA A 55 7.59 14.17 -16.93
C ALA A 55 7.22 14.15 -18.42
N ALA A 56 5.95 14.37 -18.76
CA ALA A 56 5.49 14.42 -20.15
C ALA A 56 6.13 15.60 -20.92
N THR A 57 6.20 16.78 -20.31
CA THR A 57 6.83 17.98 -20.90
C THR A 57 8.34 17.79 -21.08
N ALA A 58 9.01 17.08 -20.18
CA ALA A 58 10.43 16.77 -20.25
C ALA A 58 10.74 15.66 -21.28
N GLY A 59 9.74 15.03 -21.88
CA GLY A 59 9.92 13.93 -22.83
C GLY A 59 10.32 12.60 -22.17
N ALA A 60 10.02 12.42 -20.88
CA ALA A 60 10.28 11.17 -20.19
C ALA A 60 9.51 10.01 -20.88
N ARG A 61 10.17 8.87 -21.03
CA ARG A 61 9.59 7.69 -21.68
C ARG A 61 8.65 6.91 -20.78
N ARG A 62 8.82 7.01 -19.46
CA ARG A 62 8.05 6.24 -18.47
C ARG A 62 7.75 7.06 -17.23
N PHE A 63 6.54 6.83 -16.70
CA PHE A 63 6.12 7.33 -15.40
C PHE A 63 5.66 6.15 -14.53
N VAL A 64 6.36 5.92 -13.43
CA VAL A 64 6.08 4.83 -12.49
C VAL A 64 5.51 5.42 -11.22
N CYS A 65 4.31 5.02 -10.84
CA CYS A 65 3.61 5.54 -9.66
C CYS A 65 3.21 4.41 -8.71
N SER A 66 3.45 4.63 -7.42
CA SER A 66 2.99 3.72 -6.38
C SER A 66 1.52 3.98 -6.05
N SER A 67 0.65 3.04 -6.43
CA SER A 67 -0.73 2.91 -5.95
C SER A 67 -0.76 2.03 -4.68
N SER A 68 -1.81 1.26 -4.46
CA SER A 68 -1.98 0.39 -3.30
C SER A 68 -3.06 -0.66 -3.55
N VAL A 69 -2.99 -1.80 -2.86
CA VAL A 69 -4.12 -2.74 -2.73
C VAL A 69 -5.39 -2.07 -2.21
N ALA A 70 -5.26 -1.01 -1.41
CA ALA A 70 -6.40 -0.25 -0.88
C ALA A 70 -7.29 0.38 -1.97
N ALA A 71 -6.78 0.57 -3.20
CA ALA A 71 -7.58 1.06 -4.34
C ALA A 71 -8.73 0.10 -4.70
N TYR A 72 -8.57 -1.22 -4.46
CA TYR A 72 -9.65 -2.19 -4.65
C TYR A 72 -10.75 -2.08 -3.58
N GLY A 73 -10.42 -1.53 -2.41
CA GLY A 73 -11.29 -1.54 -1.24
C GLY A 73 -11.36 -2.90 -0.53
N PHE A 74 -12.10 -2.93 0.57
CA PHE A 74 -12.23 -4.07 1.46
C PHE A 74 -13.71 -4.52 1.50
N HIS A 75 -14.09 -5.31 0.52
CA HIS A 75 -15.48 -5.70 0.28
C HIS A 75 -15.71 -7.19 0.51
N PRO A 76 -16.92 -7.58 0.97
CA PRO A 76 -17.23 -8.99 1.23
C PRO A 76 -17.24 -9.86 -0.05
N ASP A 77 -17.40 -9.26 -1.22
CA ASP A 77 -17.40 -9.91 -2.51
C ASP A 77 -16.02 -9.91 -3.21
N ASN A 78 -14.98 -9.41 -2.55
CA ASN A 78 -13.62 -9.50 -3.07
C ASN A 78 -13.19 -10.98 -3.14
N PRO A 79 -12.78 -11.49 -4.31
CA PRO A 79 -12.25 -12.84 -4.40
C PRO A 79 -10.87 -12.94 -3.76
N ILE A 80 -10.51 -14.12 -3.30
CA ILE A 80 -9.11 -14.43 -3.01
C ILE A 80 -8.38 -14.55 -4.35
N GLY A 81 -7.38 -13.69 -4.57
CA GLY A 81 -6.66 -13.61 -5.84
C GLY A 81 -7.25 -12.59 -6.82
N MET A 82 -7.54 -11.37 -6.36
CA MET A 82 -7.95 -10.27 -7.24
C MET A 82 -6.85 -9.99 -8.28
N THR A 83 -7.21 -10.05 -9.55
CA THR A 83 -6.34 -9.64 -10.66
C THR A 83 -6.37 -8.14 -10.86
N GLU A 84 -5.50 -7.61 -11.73
CA GLU A 84 -5.46 -6.17 -12.04
C GLU A 84 -6.73 -5.67 -12.72
N ASP A 85 -7.51 -6.57 -13.31
CA ASP A 85 -8.80 -6.27 -13.98
C ASP A 85 -9.97 -6.22 -12.98
N TRP A 86 -9.76 -6.63 -11.70
CA TRP A 86 -10.77 -6.49 -10.66
C TRP A 86 -11.12 -5.01 -10.46
N PRO A 87 -12.42 -4.67 -10.31
CA PRO A 87 -12.84 -3.28 -10.18
C PRO A 87 -12.17 -2.53 -9.04
N VAL A 88 -11.72 -1.32 -9.32
CA VAL A 88 -11.24 -0.37 -8.32
C VAL A 88 -12.45 0.26 -7.64
N ARG A 89 -12.71 -0.13 -6.39
CA ARG A 89 -13.86 0.27 -5.57
C ARG A 89 -13.36 0.68 -4.18
N PRO A 90 -12.82 1.90 -4.01
CA PRO A 90 -12.20 2.29 -2.74
C PRO A 90 -13.20 2.27 -1.59
N ALA A 91 -12.74 1.94 -0.40
CA ALA A 91 -13.50 2.02 0.82
C ALA A 91 -14.01 3.45 1.07
N ALA A 92 -15.30 3.62 1.33
CA ALA A 92 -15.98 4.93 1.31
C ALA A 92 -15.49 5.92 2.38
N ARG A 93 -14.90 5.43 3.48
CA ARG A 93 -14.45 6.24 4.62
C ARG A 93 -12.94 6.31 4.77
N LEU A 94 -12.18 5.52 4.01
CA LEU A 94 -10.74 5.52 4.03
C LEU A 94 -10.21 6.49 2.96
N PHE A 95 -9.88 7.73 3.36
CA PHE A 95 -9.39 8.75 2.42
C PHE A 95 -8.21 8.26 1.58
N TYR A 96 -7.30 7.50 2.19
CA TYR A 96 -6.16 6.90 1.51
C TYR A 96 -6.57 6.03 0.32
N ALA A 97 -7.57 5.16 0.52
CA ALA A 97 -8.10 4.29 -0.53
C ALA A 97 -8.75 5.11 -1.65
N GLN A 98 -9.56 6.12 -1.27
CA GLN A 98 -10.23 7.01 -2.22
C GLN A 98 -9.24 7.79 -3.07
N GLU A 99 -8.22 8.40 -2.45
CA GLU A 99 -7.21 9.15 -3.18
C GLU A 99 -6.35 8.26 -4.08
N LYS A 100 -6.01 7.03 -3.66
CA LYS A 100 -5.28 6.08 -4.52
C LYS A 100 -6.12 5.67 -5.74
N ALA A 101 -7.39 5.37 -5.56
CA ALA A 101 -8.30 5.02 -6.65
C ALA A 101 -8.54 6.20 -7.60
N GLU A 102 -8.79 7.39 -7.06
CA GLU A 102 -8.95 8.61 -7.85
C GLU A 102 -7.70 8.93 -8.66
N LEU A 103 -6.53 8.81 -8.01
CA LEU A 103 -5.25 9.07 -8.65
C LEU A 103 -5.00 8.13 -9.84
N GLU A 104 -5.28 6.82 -9.70
CA GLU A 104 -5.17 5.90 -10.83
C GLU A 104 -6.08 6.31 -11.99
N ARG A 105 -7.32 6.68 -11.70
CA ARG A 105 -8.28 7.13 -12.71
C ARG A 105 -7.79 8.38 -13.44
N LEU A 106 -7.31 9.37 -12.68
CA LEU A 106 -6.81 10.63 -13.24
C LEU A 106 -5.53 10.43 -14.06
N LEU A 107 -4.56 9.65 -13.56
CA LEU A 107 -3.33 9.35 -14.30
C LEU A 107 -3.62 8.58 -15.60
N ARG A 108 -4.57 7.64 -15.59
CA ARG A 108 -4.99 6.94 -16.81
C ARG A 108 -5.61 7.90 -17.82
N ALA A 109 -6.43 8.85 -17.36
CA ALA A 109 -7.02 9.87 -18.22
C ALA A 109 -5.95 10.81 -18.80
N GLU A 110 -5.00 11.25 -17.99
CA GLU A 110 -3.86 12.09 -18.42
C GLU A 110 -2.98 11.35 -19.47
N ALA A 111 -2.71 10.07 -19.23
CA ALA A 111 -1.93 9.25 -20.17
C ALA A 111 -2.69 9.04 -21.49
N ALA A 112 -3.98 8.75 -21.43
CA ALA A 112 -4.82 8.59 -22.64
C ALA A 112 -4.92 9.89 -23.46
N ALA A 113 -4.94 11.04 -22.81
CA ALA A 113 -4.94 12.36 -23.48
C ALA A 113 -3.57 12.71 -24.12
N ARG A 114 -2.52 11.93 -23.85
CA ARG A 114 -1.15 12.14 -24.35
C ARG A 114 -0.58 10.85 -24.94
N PRO A 115 -1.00 10.41 -26.13
CA PRO A 115 -0.54 9.15 -26.72
C PRO A 115 0.98 9.06 -26.92
N THR A 116 1.64 10.20 -27.06
CA THR A 116 3.12 10.29 -27.18
C THR A 116 3.80 10.61 -25.84
N GLY A 117 3.03 10.64 -24.76
CA GLY A 117 3.54 10.90 -23.41
C GLY A 117 4.21 9.67 -22.78
N PRO A 118 4.60 9.79 -21.51
CA PRO A 118 5.26 8.70 -20.80
C PRO A 118 4.34 7.49 -20.63
N ALA A 119 4.87 6.30 -20.86
CA ALA A 119 4.21 5.04 -20.57
C ALA A 119 3.93 4.94 -19.05
N LEU A 120 2.67 4.72 -18.68
CA LEU A 120 2.23 4.73 -17.28
C LEU A 120 2.30 3.34 -16.65
N TYR A 121 3.04 3.22 -15.55
CA TYR A 121 3.09 2.02 -14.70
C TYR A 121 2.50 2.36 -13.32
N LEU A 122 1.54 1.55 -12.86
CA LEU A 122 0.88 1.68 -11.57
C LEU A 122 1.14 0.44 -10.74
N LEU A 123 1.93 0.55 -9.67
CA LEU A 123 2.18 -0.58 -8.78
C LEU A 123 1.17 -0.55 -7.63
N ARG A 124 0.52 -1.69 -7.39
CA ARG A 124 -0.41 -1.91 -6.27
C ARG A 124 0.23 -2.84 -5.24
N PRO A 125 1.10 -2.34 -4.36
CA PRO A 125 1.64 -3.17 -3.29
C PRO A 125 0.57 -3.55 -2.28
N SER A 126 0.69 -4.76 -1.71
CA SER A 126 -0.01 -5.16 -0.49
C SER A 126 0.55 -4.43 0.73
N ILE A 127 0.26 -4.88 1.94
CA ILE A 127 0.83 -4.29 3.16
C ILE A 127 2.35 -4.44 3.12
N VAL A 128 3.06 -3.31 3.04
CA VAL A 128 4.51 -3.27 2.95
C VAL A 128 5.15 -3.38 4.33
N LEU A 129 6.04 -4.35 4.50
CA LEU A 129 6.85 -4.53 5.69
C LEU A 129 8.31 -4.20 5.39
N GLY A 130 9.00 -3.68 6.40
CA GLY A 130 10.41 -3.37 6.35
C GLY A 130 10.80 -2.31 7.38
N PRO A 131 12.09 -2.16 7.67
CA PRO A 131 12.57 -1.18 8.64
C PRO A 131 12.26 0.27 8.25
N HIS A 132 12.10 0.55 6.97
CA HIS A 132 11.81 1.88 6.44
C HIS A 132 10.34 2.03 5.99
N ALA A 133 9.55 0.95 5.99
CA ALA A 133 8.16 0.98 5.56
C ALA A 133 7.32 1.89 6.47
N MET A 134 6.68 2.89 5.87
CA MET A 134 5.87 3.88 6.62
C MET A 134 4.64 3.26 7.28
N GLY A 135 4.09 2.16 6.75
CA GLY A 135 2.89 1.51 7.27
C GLY A 135 3.03 1.03 8.72
N ALA A 136 4.21 0.52 9.10
CA ALA A 136 4.48 0.09 10.47
C ALA A 136 4.58 1.27 11.47
N LYS A 137 4.92 2.46 10.98
CA LYS A 137 5.05 3.68 11.82
C LYS A 137 3.73 4.46 11.92
N ALA A 138 2.84 4.33 10.94
CA ALA A 138 1.59 5.06 10.87
C ALA A 138 0.47 4.49 11.75
N LEU A 139 0.57 3.22 12.14
CA LEU A 139 -0.41 2.55 13.02
C LEU A 139 -0.32 2.98 14.50
N LEU A 140 0.76 3.69 14.89
CA LEU A 140 0.97 4.14 16.25
C LEU A 140 1.06 5.66 16.32
N PRO A 141 0.34 6.35 17.21
CA PRO A 141 0.50 7.78 17.45
C PRO A 141 1.98 8.11 17.71
N GLY A 142 2.55 9.05 16.98
CA GLY A 142 3.99 9.33 16.99
C GLY A 142 4.63 9.55 18.37
N ALA A 143 3.88 10.14 19.31
CA ALA A 143 4.31 10.33 20.71
C ALA A 143 4.33 9.02 21.53
N LEU A 144 3.54 8.02 21.16
CA LEU A 144 3.41 6.74 21.88
C LEU A 144 4.19 5.60 21.20
N ALA A 145 4.68 5.80 19.97
CA ALA A 145 5.38 4.78 19.20
C ALA A 145 6.59 4.15 19.92
N PRO A 146 7.48 4.89 20.63
CA PRO A 146 8.58 4.27 21.37
C PRO A 146 8.10 3.50 22.60
N LEU A 147 7.03 3.98 23.27
CA LEU A 147 6.48 3.31 24.46
C LEU A 147 5.75 2.02 24.07
N THR A 148 4.93 2.05 23.03
CA THR A 148 4.18 0.88 22.56
C THR A 148 5.10 -0.18 21.96
N ARG A 149 6.14 0.22 21.22
CA ARG A 149 7.16 -0.71 20.71
C ARG A 149 7.93 -1.37 21.85
N SER A 150 8.34 -0.58 22.85
CA SER A 150 9.02 -1.12 24.05
C SER A 150 8.09 -2.01 24.87
N LEU A 151 6.81 -1.66 24.98
CA LEU A 151 5.80 -2.44 25.71
C LEU A 151 5.51 -3.77 25.01
N VAL A 152 5.32 -3.77 23.70
CA VAL A 152 5.08 -4.98 22.88
C VAL A 152 6.31 -5.90 22.93
N MET A 153 7.52 -5.36 22.78
CA MET A 153 8.76 -6.12 22.88
C MET A 153 9.00 -6.69 24.30
N ARG A 154 8.54 -5.99 25.33
CA ARG A 154 8.61 -6.46 26.73
C ARG A 154 7.48 -7.45 27.05
N ALA A 155 6.29 -7.26 26.48
CA ALA A 155 5.15 -8.16 26.67
C ALA A 155 5.45 -9.58 26.17
N GLY A 156 6.17 -9.71 25.04
CA GLY A 156 6.63 -11.02 24.54
C GLY A 156 7.73 -11.68 25.42
N ARG A 157 8.30 -10.96 26.40
CA ARG A 157 9.30 -11.48 27.35
C ARG A 157 8.76 -11.66 28.77
N LEU A 158 7.50 -11.35 28.99
CA LEU A 158 6.85 -11.58 30.29
C LEU A 158 6.69 -13.08 30.53
N PRO A 159 6.83 -13.54 31.78
CA PRO A 159 6.61 -14.95 32.13
C PRO A 159 5.15 -15.38 32.01
N VAL A 160 4.24 -14.43 31.79
CA VAL A 160 2.81 -14.68 31.56
C VAL A 160 2.48 -14.31 30.12
N PRO A 161 1.90 -15.23 29.33
CA PRO A 161 1.56 -14.96 27.95
C PRO A 161 0.46 -13.90 27.82
N VAL A 162 0.79 -12.77 27.21
CA VAL A 162 -0.19 -11.72 26.91
C VAL A 162 -1.12 -12.19 25.81
N ARG A 163 -2.41 -12.20 26.09
CA ARG A 163 -3.47 -12.61 25.16
C ARG A 163 -4.00 -11.39 24.41
N VAL A 164 -4.06 -11.49 23.07
CA VAL A 164 -4.54 -10.43 22.19
C VAL A 164 -5.66 -10.96 21.30
N LEU A 165 -6.75 -10.23 21.22
CA LEU A 165 -7.85 -10.55 20.31
C LEU A 165 -7.32 -10.42 18.86
N ALA A 166 -7.38 -11.49 18.10
CA ALA A 166 -6.93 -11.53 16.71
C ALA A 166 -7.96 -12.24 15.83
N PRO A 167 -8.59 -11.53 14.89
CA PRO A 167 -9.48 -12.16 13.93
C PRO A 167 -8.68 -13.05 12.97
N ALA A 168 -9.31 -14.12 12.50
CA ALA A 168 -8.76 -14.97 11.44
C ALA A 168 -8.88 -14.29 10.06
N LEU A 169 -8.56 -13.00 9.98
CA LEU A 169 -8.59 -12.22 8.75
C LEU A 169 -7.37 -12.56 7.90
N PRO A 170 -7.55 -13.05 6.66
CA PRO A 170 -6.46 -13.24 5.72
C PRO A 170 -5.78 -11.92 5.36
N LEU A 171 -4.46 -11.89 5.41
CA LEU A 171 -3.61 -10.76 5.09
C LEU A 171 -2.55 -11.19 4.07
N GLN A 172 -2.16 -10.25 3.22
CA GLN A 172 -1.06 -10.44 2.29
C GLN A 172 -0.02 -9.34 2.51
N LEU A 173 1.22 -9.74 2.63
CA LEU A 173 2.33 -8.85 2.96
C LEU A 173 3.36 -8.87 1.82
N VAL A 174 4.15 -7.81 1.72
CA VAL A 174 5.31 -7.73 0.83
C VAL A 174 6.46 -7.02 1.54
N HIS A 175 7.69 -7.44 1.30
CA HIS A 175 8.86 -6.75 1.84
C HIS A 175 9.20 -5.50 1.01
N GLU A 176 9.68 -4.43 1.65
CA GLU A 176 10.02 -3.18 0.96
C GLU A 176 11.06 -3.37 -0.16
N GLU A 177 12.01 -4.30 0.01
CA GLU A 177 12.98 -4.63 -1.05
C GLU A 177 12.31 -5.28 -2.27
N ASP A 178 11.28 -6.10 -2.06
CA ASP A 178 10.52 -6.72 -3.15
C ASP A 178 9.74 -5.66 -3.93
N VAL A 179 9.20 -4.65 -3.24
CA VAL A 179 8.58 -3.48 -3.87
C VAL A 179 9.62 -2.69 -4.66
N GLY A 180 10.81 -2.47 -4.09
CA GLY A 180 11.94 -1.82 -4.78
C GLY A 180 12.33 -2.53 -6.06
N ARG A 181 12.39 -3.88 -6.05
CA ARG A 181 12.64 -4.68 -7.26
C ARG A 181 11.53 -4.53 -8.30
N ALA A 182 10.27 -4.51 -7.88
CA ALA A 182 9.16 -4.29 -8.81
C ALA A 182 9.23 -2.91 -9.48
N LEU A 183 9.56 -1.87 -8.71
CA LEU A 183 9.80 -0.52 -9.25
C LEU A 183 10.94 -0.55 -10.28
N LEU A 184 12.04 -1.23 -9.99
CA LEU A 184 13.17 -1.35 -10.91
C LEU A 184 12.76 -2.02 -12.23
N GLN A 185 11.95 -3.09 -12.19
CA GLN A 185 11.44 -3.74 -13.40
C GLN A 185 10.62 -2.77 -14.27
N CYS A 186 9.80 -1.91 -13.65
CA CYS A 186 9.09 -0.86 -14.39
C CYS A 186 10.05 0.20 -14.97
N VAL A 187 11.10 0.57 -14.23
CA VAL A 187 12.11 1.53 -14.69
C VAL A 187 12.82 1.03 -15.93
N ILE A 188 13.18 -0.24 -16.00
CA ILE A 188 13.86 -0.83 -17.17
C ILE A 188 12.89 -1.29 -18.27
N ALA A 189 11.57 -1.11 -18.10
CA ALA A 189 10.52 -1.58 -19.00
C ALA A 189 10.60 -3.08 -19.29
N ALA A 190 10.75 -3.89 -18.26
CA ALA A 190 10.78 -5.35 -18.37
C ALA A 190 9.48 -5.94 -18.93
N GLY A 191 8.35 -5.22 -18.78
CA GLY A 191 7.03 -5.58 -19.29
C GLY A 191 6.24 -4.37 -19.81
N PRO A 192 5.04 -4.59 -20.36
CA PRO A 192 4.19 -3.52 -20.89
C PRO A 192 3.72 -2.54 -19.82
N PRO A 193 3.35 -1.28 -20.20
CA PRO A 193 2.75 -0.35 -19.26
C PRO A 193 1.39 -0.85 -18.77
N GLY A 194 1.02 -0.48 -17.55
CA GLY A 194 -0.24 -0.90 -16.93
C GLY A 194 -0.18 -0.97 -15.41
N ALA A 195 -1.19 -1.59 -14.81
CA ALA A 195 -1.20 -1.88 -13.38
C ALA A 195 -0.56 -3.24 -13.08
N TYR A 196 0.07 -3.34 -11.91
CA TYR A 196 0.71 -4.57 -11.43
C TYR A 196 0.47 -4.74 -9.94
N ASN A 197 -0.09 -5.89 -9.56
CA ASN A 197 -0.24 -6.31 -8.18
C ASN A 197 1.09 -6.82 -7.63
N ILE A 198 1.52 -6.28 -6.50
CA ILE A 198 2.81 -6.59 -5.88
C ILE A 198 2.60 -7.08 -4.45
N ALA A 199 2.77 -8.38 -4.25
CA ALA A 199 2.57 -9.01 -2.95
C ALA A 199 3.48 -10.22 -2.78
N GLY A 200 3.83 -10.52 -1.54
CA GLY A 200 4.54 -11.76 -1.21
C GLY A 200 3.72 -13.01 -1.50
N ASP A 201 4.40 -14.12 -1.70
CA ASP A 201 3.75 -15.41 -1.85
C ASP A 201 3.20 -15.89 -0.49
N GLY A 202 1.95 -16.29 -0.47
CA GLY A 202 1.27 -16.81 0.70
C GLY A 202 0.34 -15.80 1.37
N ILE A 203 -0.56 -16.37 2.14
CA ILE A 203 -1.57 -15.66 2.92
C ILE A 203 -1.30 -15.99 4.38
N ILE A 204 -1.23 -14.98 5.21
CA ILE A 204 -1.14 -15.10 6.67
C ILE A 204 -2.41 -14.56 7.31
N THR A 205 -2.60 -14.83 8.59
CA THR A 205 -3.71 -14.24 9.35
C THR A 205 -3.19 -13.20 10.35
N ALA A 206 -4.08 -12.33 10.82
CA ALA A 206 -3.76 -11.42 11.92
C ALA A 206 -3.30 -12.20 13.17
N ALA A 207 -3.83 -13.40 13.39
CA ALA A 207 -3.41 -14.30 14.44
C ALA A 207 -1.95 -14.76 14.27
N ASP A 208 -1.50 -15.00 13.03
CA ASP A 208 -0.10 -15.37 12.77
C ASP A 208 0.85 -14.21 13.08
N VAL A 209 0.47 -12.99 12.73
CA VAL A 209 1.23 -11.78 13.10
C VAL A 209 1.35 -11.64 14.62
N VAL A 210 0.26 -11.89 15.36
CA VAL A 210 0.27 -11.86 16.83
C VAL A 210 1.21 -12.92 17.40
N ARG A 211 1.24 -14.14 16.84
CA ARG A 211 2.16 -15.21 17.27
C ARG A 211 3.63 -14.86 17.00
N GLU A 212 3.93 -14.29 15.84
CA GLU A 212 5.30 -13.85 15.50
C GLU A 212 5.81 -12.75 16.43
N LEU A 213 4.92 -11.96 17.02
CA LEU A 213 5.25 -10.98 18.06
C LEU A 213 5.46 -11.61 19.46
N GLY A 214 5.35 -12.94 19.58
CA GLY A 214 5.48 -13.65 20.87
C GLY A 214 4.25 -13.51 21.77
N LEU A 215 3.10 -13.16 21.19
CA LEU A 215 1.83 -12.98 21.90
C LEU A 215 0.89 -14.17 21.61
N LEU A 216 -0.10 -14.42 22.48
CA LEU A 216 -1.09 -15.45 22.27
C LEU A 216 -2.34 -14.85 21.61
N PRO A 217 -2.69 -15.24 20.36
CA PRO A 217 -3.91 -14.80 19.73
C PRO A 217 -5.11 -15.48 20.38
N LEU A 218 -6.10 -14.68 20.78
CA LEU A 218 -7.44 -15.16 21.11
C LEU A 218 -8.31 -15.07 19.85
N PRO A 219 -8.89 -16.19 19.40
CA PRO A 219 -9.71 -16.19 18.20
C PRO A 219 -10.96 -15.32 18.40
N VAL A 220 -11.21 -14.44 17.44
CA VAL A 220 -12.44 -13.65 17.37
C VAL A 220 -13.25 -14.18 16.19
N PRO A 221 -14.52 -14.57 16.38
CA PRO A 221 -15.38 -14.94 15.27
C PRO A 221 -15.43 -13.81 14.23
N ALA A 222 -15.34 -14.16 12.94
CA ALA A 222 -15.28 -13.18 11.85
C ALA A 222 -16.47 -12.19 11.90
N GLY A 223 -17.68 -12.67 12.17
CA GLY A 223 -18.86 -11.81 12.31
C GLY A 223 -18.76 -10.81 13.46
N ALA A 224 -18.19 -11.20 14.60
CA ALA A 224 -17.97 -10.28 15.73
C ALA A 224 -16.90 -9.23 15.41
N ALA A 225 -15.84 -9.62 14.74
CA ALA A 225 -14.80 -8.70 14.29
C ALA A 225 -15.34 -7.69 13.25
N GLN A 226 -16.12 -8.16 12.28
CA GLN A 226 -16.79 -7.32 11.28
C GLN A 226 -17.80 -6.36 11.91
N PHE A 227 -18.62 -6.84 12.85
CA PHE A 227 -19.56 -5.98 13.58
C PHE A 227 -18.85 -4.90 14.38
N ALA A 228 -17.78 -5.26 15.11
CA ALA A 228 -16.97 -4.29 15.85
C ALA A 228 -16.30 -3.28 14.93
N ALA A 229 -15.75 -3.73 13.80
CA ALA A 229 -15.14 -2.86 12.77
C ALA A 229 -16.18 -1.88 12.20
N SER A 230 -17.37 -2.35 11.88
CA SER A 230 -18.47 -1.52 11.36
C SER A 230 -18.95 -0.50 12.40
N ALA A 231 -19.11 -0.93 13.67
CA ALA A 231 -19.52 -0.04 14.76
C ALA A 231 -18.47 1.06 15.02
N ILE A 232 -17.19 0.70 15.01
CA ILE A 232 -16.09 1.66 15.13
C ILE A 232 -16.09 2.61 13.92
N ALA A 233 -16.22 2.11 12.70
CA ALA A 233 -16.25 2.93 11.50
C ALA A 233 -17.43 3.93 11.46
N THR A 234 -18.52 3.67 12.19
CA THR A 234 -19.70 4.56 12.23
C THR A 234 -19.66 5.62 13.33
N ALA A 235 -18.72 5.53 14.27
CA ALA A 235 -18.66 6.47 15.39
C ALA A 235 -18.15 7.87 14.94
N PRO A 236 -18.84 8.96 15.25
CA PRO A 236 -18.62 10.28 14.65
C PRO A 236 -17.37 11.04 15.17
N LEU A 237 -16.70 10.55 16.21
CA LEU A 237 -15.62 11.29 16.91
C LEU A 237 -14.30 10.50 16.97
N LEU A 238 -14.10 9.52 16.08
CA LEU A 238 -12.90 8.70 16.12
C LEU A 238 -11.72 9.36 15.41
N PRO A 239 -10.50 9.16 15.94
CA PRO A 239 -9.28 9.67 15.31
C PRO A 239 -9.09 9.05 13.91
N PRO A 240 -8.30 9.69 13.02
CA PRO A 240 -8.08 9.22 11.64
C PRO A 240 -7.61 7.76 11.53
N VAL A 241 -6.97 7.23 12.59
CA VAL A 241 -6.55 5.83 12.66
C VAL A 241 -7.73 4.84 12.60
N ALA A 242 -8.91 5.26 13.05
CA ALA A 242 -10.11 4.41 13.00
C ALA A 242 -10.61 4.15 11.58
N GLN A 243 -10.24 4.97 10.60
CA GLN A 243 -10.55 4.73 9.19
C GLN A 243 -9.89 3.45 8.66
N TRP A 244 -8.74 3.06 9.25
CA TRP A 244 -8.05 1.82 8.91
C TRP A 244 -8.73 0.55 9.45
N VAL A 245 -9.69 0.70 10.36
CA VAL A 245 -10.50 -0.43 10.87
C VAL A 245 -11.36 -1.01 9.75
N GLU A 246 -11.79 -0.20 8.78
CA GLU A 246 -12.49 -0.68 7.59
C GLU A 246 -11.58 -1.62 6.76
N ALA A 247 -10.28 -1.34 6.68
CA ALA A 247 -9.29 -2.21 6.04
C ALA A 247 -9.14 -3.58 6.73
N ALA A 248 -9.55 -3.68 7.99
CA ALA A 248 -9.53 -4.93 8.76
C ALA A 248 -10.87 -5.69 8.72
N SER A 249 -11.86 -5.22 7.95
CA SER A 249 -13.19 -5.84 7.90
C SER A 249 -13.27 -7.02 6.94
N HIS A 250 -12.61 -6.94 5.79
CA HIS A 250 -12.64 -7.96 4.75
C HIS A 250 -11.25 -8.12 4.12
N PRO A 251 -10.89 -9.33 3.64
CA PRO A 251 -9.61 -9.56 3.02
C PRO A 251 -9.49 -8.83 1.66
N ALA A 252 -8.28 -8.39 1.35
CA ALA A 252 -7.91 -7.88 0.04
C ALA A 252 -6.65 -8.63 -0.43
N ILE A 253 -6.86 -9.80 -1.02
CA ILE A 253 -5.82 -10.71 -1.46
C ILE A 253 -5.70 -10.66 -2.97
N MET A 254 -4.52 -10.32 -3.45
CA MET A 254 -4.23 -10.11 -4.86
C MET A 254 -3.56 -11.33 -5.51
N ASP A 255 -3.85 -11.55 -6.79
CA ASP A 255 -3.05 -12.38 -7.67
C ASP A 255 -1.87 -11.56 -8.22
N THR A 256 -0.68 -12.14 -8.22
CA THR A 256 0.56 -11.52 -8.71
C THR A 256 1.09 -12.17 -9.99
N ALA A 257 0.30 -13.03 -10.62
CA ALA A 257 0.70 -13.77 -11.81
C ALA A 257 1.13 -12.85 -12.96
N ARG A 258 0.46 -11.72 -13.13
CA ARG A 258 0.79 -10.72 -14.15
C ARG A 258 2.18 -10.13 -13.93
N ALA A 259 2.49 -9.68 -12.71
CA ALA A 259 3.81 -9.14 -12.38
C ALA A 259 4.91 -10.20 -12.58
N LYS A 260 4.66 -11.45 -12.20
CA LYS A 260 5.58 -12.57 -12.40
C LYS A 260 5.84 -12.85 -13.87
N LYS A 261 4.78 -12.90 -14.68
CA LYS A 261 4.85 -13.24 -16.10
C LYS A 261 5.42 -12.11 -16.96
N GLU A 262 4.92 -10.89 -16.76
CA GLU A 262 5.22 -9.77 -17.66
C GLU A 262 6.47 -8.99 -17.24
N LEU A 263 6.66 -8.76 -15.91
CA LEU A 263 7.84 -8.06 -15.40
C LEU A 263 9.00 -8.99 -15.05
N GLY A 264 8.82 -10.31 -15.05
CA GLY A 264 9.81 -11.24 -14.51
C GLY A 264 10.06 -11.02 -13.01
N TRP A 265 9.12 -10.36 -12.33
CA TRP A 265 9.23 -10.08 -10.91
C TRP A 265 8.72 -11.27 -10.06
N ALA A 266 9.42 -11.55 -8.97
CA ALA A 266 8.94 -12.48 -7.95
C ALA A 266 9.43 -12.03 -6.57
N PRO A 267 8.65 -12.26 -5.50
CA PRO A 267 9.09 -11.96 -4.15
C PRO A 267 10.28 -12.86 -3.80
N ALA A 268 11.40 -12.27 -3.40
CA ALA A 268 12.63 -12.97 -3.08
C ALA A 268 13.00 -12.89 -1.60
N SER A 269 12.47 -11.90 -0.86
CA SER A 269 12.76 -11.71 0.55
C SER A 269 12.35 -12.93 1.37
N PRO A 270 13.21 -13.41 2.31
CA PRO A 270 12.86 -14.51 3.21
C PRO A 270 11.57 -14.25 4.00
N HIS A 271 11.31 -12.99 4.36
CA HIS A 271 10.09 -12.57 5.03
C HIS A 271 8.84 -12.70 4.16
N SER A 272 8.96 -12.52 2.85
CA SER A 272 7.87 -12.77 1.90
C SER A 272 7.67 -14.26 1.59
N ARG A 273 8.66 -15.13 1.87
CA ARG A 273 8.62 -16.58 1.60
C ARG A 273 8.15 -17.40 2.79
N ARG A 274 8.28 -16.93 4.03
CA ARG A 274 7.89 -17.67 5.24
C ARG A 274 6.39 -17.97 5.34
N CYS A 275 5.59 -17.35 4.49
CA CYS A 275 4.15 -17.63 4.38
C CYS A 275 3.82 -18.92 3.60
N ARG A 276 4.79 -19.73 3.24
CA ARG A 276 4.58 -21.04 2.60
C ARG A 276 4.54 -22.16 3.63
N THR A 277 3.63 -22.16 4.57
CA THR A 277 3.24 -23.41 5.22
C THR A 277 2.06 -23.95 4.43
N PRO A 278 2.16 -25.11 3.75
CA PRO A 278 0.99 -25.75 3.18
C PRO A 278 0.06 -26.07 4.34
N CYS A 279 -1.19 -25.62 4.26
CA CYS A 279 -2.25 -26.23 5.05
C CYS A 279 -2.26 -27.70 4.63
N GLY A 280 -1.58 -28.54 5.41
CA GLY A 280 -1.68 -29.97 5.31
C GLY A 280 -3.13 -30.31 5.57
N GLY A 281 -3.84 -30.74 4.55
CA GLY A 281 -5.01 -31.53 4.72
C GLY A 281 -4.59 -32.90 5.24
N ASP A 282 -5.20 -33.31 6.28
CA ASP A 282 -5.66 -34.67 6.59
C ASP A 282 -6.93 -34.54 7.44
#